data_712ad452c2731792f911d2ab6809a3da
#
_entry.id   712ad452c2731792f911d2ab6809a3da
#
_cell.length_a   1.000
_cell.length_b   1.000
_cell.length_c   1.000
_cell.angle_alpha   90.00
_cell.angle_beta   90.00
_cell.angle_gamma   90.00
#
_symmetry.space_group_name_H-M   'P 1'
#
loop_
_entity.id
_entity.type
_entity.pdbx_description
1 polymer ?
#
loop_
_entity_poly.entity_id
_entity_poly.type
_entity_poly.pdbx_seq_one_letter_code
_entity_poly.pdbx_strand_id
1 'polypeptide(L)'
;PIWLEALFAELLGKPAAMYVPTGTLANHLAVRRLAGNDRRVLVQAESHLYNDSGDGAQSLSGLNLVPLAPGQATLRLADVQPWVARSRGGRVRNEVGVIAIETPVRRRDHAMADFGELERISAYAREQGIRLHLDGARLFTLPLHSGRPVTAYAALFDSVYVSLWKNFNGAGGAILAGSEAFIDGLFHQRRMFGGALPSAWPQVALVEAYANRFEDDYARAWRAADELVGHLEASGRFRARRLPDGSSRFFLSVAGVAPELVAERARGRGIVLAWPHPDTGEFPVQVNPTLLRLPPAGLARRLLDSLDG
;
A
#
# COMPACT_ATOMS: atom_id res chain seq x y z
N PRO A 1 -9.35 -13.36 -16.05
CA PRO A 1 -8.83 -13.27 -14.67
C PRO A 1 -7.92 -14.44 -14.30
N ILE A 2 -8.21 -15.68 -14.76
CA ILE A 2 -7.49 -16.92 -14.36
C ILE A 2 -5.97 -16.80 -14.55
N TRP A 3 -5.50 -16.30 -15.70
CA TRP A 3 -4.08 -16.08 -15.95
C TRP A 3 -3.46 -15.05 -15.00
N LEU A 4 -4.15 -13.95 -14.76
CA LEU A 4 -3.70 -12.92 -13.83
C LEU A 4 -3.66 -13.43 -12.38
N GLU A 5 -4.65 -14.21 -11.99
CA GLU A 5 -4.73 -14.83 -10.67
C GLU A 5 -3.55 -15.80 -10.47
N ALA A 6 -3.24 -16.64 -11.46
CA ALA A 6 -2.08 -17.52 -11.43
C ALA A 6 -0.75 -16.76 -11.38
N LEU A 7 -0.59 -15.72 -12.20
CA LEU A 7 0.60 -14.86 -12.21
C LEU A 7 0.85 -14.24 -10.82
N PHE A 8 -0.17 -13.65 -10.20
CA PHE A 8 0.01 -13.02 -8.90
C PHE A 8 0.12 -14.04 -7.74
N ALA A 9 -0.44 -15.22 -7.85
CA ALA A 9 -0.18 -16.32 -6.93
C ALA A 9 1.33 -16.66 -6.94
N GLU A 10 1.92 -16.81 -8.13
CA GLU A 10 3.36 -17.05 -8.30
C GLU A 10 4.21 -15.87 -7.76
N LEU A 11 3.94 -14.63 -8.19
CA LEU A 11 4.68 -13.45 -7.77
C LEU A 11 4.66 -13.24 -6.25
N LEU A 12 3.57 -13.63 -5.58
CA LEU A 12 3.41 -13.52 -4.12
C LEU A 12 3.88 -14.79 -3.37
N GLY A 13 4.23 -15.87 -4.08
CA GLY A 13 4.54 -17.15 -3.47
C GLY A 13 3.36 -17.74 -2.67
N LYS A 14 2.12 -17.52 -3.14
CA LYS A 14 0.90 -18.03 -2.52
C LYS A 14 0.29 -19.14 -3.38
N PRO A 15 -0.36 -20.17 -2.76
CA PRO A 15 -0.98 -21.25 -3.50
C PRO A 15 -2.12 -20.83 -4.44
N ALA A 16 -2.86 -19.78 -4.07
CA ALA A 16 -4.00 -19.30 -4.87
C ALA A 16 -4.19 -17.79 -4.76
N ALA A 17 -4.82 -17.20 -5.77
CA ALA A 17 -5.23 -15.81 -5.77
C ALA A 17 -6.59 -15.62 -6.45
N MET A 18 -7.25 -14.51 -6.15
CA MET A 18 -8.54 -14.13 -6.73
C MET A 18 -8.51 -12.64 -7.12
N TYR A 19 -9.00 -12.34 -8.31
CA TYR A 19 -9.26 -10.96 -8.73
C TYR A 19 -10.47 -10.38 -8.00
N VAL A 20 -10.34 -9.15 -7.51
CA VAL A 20 -11.39 -8.40 -6.82
C VAL A 20 -11.49 -7.01 -7.44
N PRO A 21 -12.70 -6.44 -7.66
CA PRO A 21 -12.84 -5.13 -8.31
C PRO A 21 -12.16 -3.98 -7.60
N THR A 22 -12.09 -4.00 -6.27
CA THR A 22 -11.51 -2.92 -5.44
C THR A 22 -10.68 -3.48 -4.30
N GLY A 23 -9.68 -2.71 -3.86
CA GLY A 23 -8.89 -3.04 -2.67
C GLY A 23 -9.69 -2.99 -1.38
N THR A 24 -10.65 -2.08 -1.28
CA THR A 24 -11.56 -2.00 -0.13
C THR A 24 -12.34 -3.33 0.05
N LEU A 25 -12.86 -3.87 -1.06
CA LEU A 25 -13.53 -5.17 -1.01
C LEU A 25 -12.56 -6.31 -0.71
N ALA A 26 -11.34 -6.28 -1.26
CA ALA A 26 -10.32 -7.30 -1.00
C ALA A 26 -9.97 -7.38 0.49
N ASN A 27 -9.66 -6.24 1.12
CA ASN A 27 -9.39 -6.15 2.55
C ASN A 27 -10.59 -6.63 3.38
N HIS A 28 -11.81 -6.20 3.02
CA HIS A 28 -13.02 -6.60 3.73
C HIS A 28 -13.22 -8.12 3.69
N LEU A 29 -13.15 -8.72 2.51
CA LEU A 29 -13.29 -10.17 2.32
C LEU A 29 -12.22 -10.94 3.12
N ALA A 30 -10.98 -10.44 3.11
CA ALA A 30 -9.87 -11.06 3.82
C ALA A 30 -10.12 -11.09 5.33
N VAL A 31 -10.34 -9.94 5.95
CA VAL A 31 -10.53 -9.88 7.41
C VAL A 31 -11.80 -10.58 7.85
N ARG A 32 -12.89 -10.51 7.06
CA ARG A 32 -14.12 -11.25 7.31
C ARG A 32 -13.89 -12.77 7.31
N ARG A 33 -13.21 -13.29 6.28
CA ARG A 33 -12.94 -14.72 6.13
C ARG A 33 -12.02 -15.26 7.20
N LEU A 34 -10.96 -14.52 7.52
CA LEU A 34 -9.95 -14.92 8.50
C LEU A 34 -10.47 -14.82 9.94
N ALA A 35 -11.29 -13.82 10.26
CA ALA A 35 -11.84 -13.62 11.60
C ALA A 35 -12.79 -14.77 12.01
N GLY A 36 -13.51 -15.33 11.08
CA GLY A 36 -14.49 -16.39 11.40
C GLY A 36 -15.50 -15.92 12.43
N ASN A 37 -15.51 -16.57 13.59
CA ASN A 37 -16.38 -16.22 14.73
C ASN A 37 -15.71 -15.22 15.70
N ASP A 38 -14.39 -15.04 15.63
CA ASP A 38 -13.61 -14.15 16.50
C ASP A 38 -13.53 -12.75 15.89
N ARG A 39 -14.47 -11.90 16.28
CA ARG A 39 -14.79 -10.66 15.55
C ARG A 39 -13.88 -9.47 15.82
N ARG A 40 -12.84 -9.61 16.67
CA ARG A 40 -11.85 -8.56 16.89
C ARG A 40 -10.76 -8.63 15.86
N VAL A 41 -10.48 -7.47 15.23
CA VAL A 41 -9.40 -7.31 14.26
C VAL A 41 -8.49 -6.19 14.77
N LEU A 42 -7.24 -6.52 15.09
CA LEU A 42 -6.24 -5.50 15.43
C LEU A 42 -5.70 -4.90 14.15
N VAL A 43 -5.61 -3.57 14.10
CA VAL A 43 -5.15 -2.80 12.93
C VAL A 43 -4.21 -1.68 13.37
N GLN A 44 -3.35 -1.20 12.46
CA GLN A 44 -2.68 0.09 12.69
C GLN A 44 -3.72 1.21 12.69
N ALA A 45 -3.61 2.17 13.60
CA ALA A 45 -4.48 3.34 13.65
C ALA A 45 -4.46 4.13 12.33
N GLU A 46 -3.32 4.11 11.62
CA GLU A 46 -3.13 4.80 10.34
C GLU A 46 -3.48 3.95 9.11
N SER A 47 -4.01 2.72 9.30
CA SER A 47 -4.32 1.83 8.18
C SER A 47 -5.50 2.31 7.34
N HIS A 48 -5.44 1.99 6.05
CA HIS A 48 -6.56 2.18 5.11
C HIS A 48 -7.82 1.45 5.55
N LEU A 49 -7.69 0.23 6.07
CA LEU A 49 -8.82 -0.56 6.52
C LEU A 49 -9.62 0.16 7.62
N TYR A 50 -8.93 0.85 8.52
CA TYR A 50 -9.57 1.59 9.62
C TYR A 50 -10.14 2.94 9.17
N ASN A 51 -9.38 3.72 8.37
CA ASN A 51 -9.71 5.12 8.10
C ASN A 51 -10.43 5.37 6.76
N ASP A 52 -10.25 4.49 5.77
CA ASP A 52 -10.64 4.80 4.38
C ASP A 52 -11.63 3.78 3.79
N SER A 53 -12.22 2.91 4.63
CA SER A 53 -13.15 1.85 4.21
C SER A 53 -14.62 2.13 4.58
N GLY A 54 -14.92 3.34 5.10
CA GLY A 54 -16.29 3.76 5.44
C GLY A 54 -16.96 2.84 6.46
N ASP A 55 -16.21 2.35 7.45
CA ASP A 55 -16.66 1.41 8.47
C ASP A 55 -17.30 0.12 7.90
N GLY A 56 -16.93 -0.23 6.66
CA GLY A 56 -17.53 -1.38 5.98
C GLY A 56 -17.35 -2.71 6.71
N ALA A 57 -16.19 -2.92 7.36
CA ALA A 57 -15.92 -4.14 8.12
C ALA A 57 -16.85 -4.25 9.34
N GLN A 58 -17.10 -3.14 10.02
CA GLN A 58 -18.02 -3.06 11.17
C GLN A 58 -19.46 -3.19 10.72
N SER A 59 -19.88 -2.34 9.78
CA SER A 59 -21.29 -2.20 9.39
C SER A 59 -21.83 -3.40 8.62
N LEU A 60 -21.02 -4.01 7.74
CA LEU A 60 -21.46 -5.09 6.85
C LEU A 60 -21.11 -6.49 7.37
N SER A 61 -20.12 -6.60 8.26
CA SER A 61 -19.66 -7.90 8.76
C SER A 61 -19.63 -8.02 10.28
N GLY A 62 -20.00 -6.97 11.02
CA GLY A 62 -20.02 -6.96 12.47
C GLY A 62 -18.63 -7.19 13.09
N LEU A 63 -17.56 -6.82 12.39
CA LEU A 63 -16.22 -6.89 12.92
C LEU A 63 -15.93 -5.68 13.82
N ASN A 64 -15.11 -5.88 14.83
CA ASN A 64 -14.68 -4.82 15.73
C ASN A 64 -13.19 -4.50 15.45
N LEU A 65 -12.96 -3.42 14.71
CA LEU A 65 -11.60 -2.97 14.43
C LEU A 65 -11.04 -2.24 15.67
N VAL A 66 -9.86 -2.66 16.11
CA VAL A 66 -9.14 -2.09 17.25
C VAL A 66 -7.89 -1.40 16.73
N PRO A 67 -7.87 -0.05 16.67
CA PRO A 67 -6.72 0.69 16.17
C PRO A 67 -5.61 0.74 17.22
N LEU A 68 -4.39 0.40 16.79
CA LEU A 68 -3.19 0.38 17.63
C LEU A 68 -2.11 1.30 17.06
N ALA A 69 -1.14 1.68 17.88
CA ALA A 69 0.04 2.46 17.53
C ALA A 69 -0.29 3.76 16.75
N PRO A 70 -1.08 4.69 17.32
CA PRO A 70 -1.46 5.92 16.64
C PRO A 70 -0.21 6.73 16.24
N GLY A 71 -0.23 7.29 15.01
CA GLY A 71 0.87 8.06 14.44
C GLY A 71 2.06 7.23 13.96
N GLN A 72 2.02 5.89 14.04
CA GLN A 72 3.13 5.01 13.65
C GLN A 72 2.80 4.22 12.37
N ALA A 73 3.83 3.98 11.54
CA ALA A 73 3.74 3.03 10.44
C ALA A 73 3.95 1.59 10.93
N THR A 74 4.83 1.40 11.90
CA THR A 74 5.13 0.09 12.48
C THR A 74 4.21 -0.23 13.63
N LEU A 75 3.47 -1.34 13.52
CA LEU A 75 2.85 -2.00 14.65
C LEU A 75 3.90 -2.89 15.32
N ARG A 76 4.07 -2.75 16.62
CA ARG A 76 5.05 -3.54 17.40
C ARG A 76 4.37 -4.71 18.10
N LEU A 77 5.12 -5.78 18.35
CA LEU A 77 4.61 -6.90 19.14
C LEU A 77 4.12 -6.43 20.53
N ALA A 78 4.80 -5.47 21.13
CA ALA A 78 4.43 -4.89 22.42
C ALA A 78 3.06 -4.16 22.39
N ASP A 79 2.61 -3.68 21.22
CA ASP A 79 1.28 -3.08 21.06
C ASP A 79 0.19 -4.16 20.95
N VAL A 80 0.52 -5.33 20.41
CA VAL A 80 -0.39 -6.45 20.12
C VAL A 80 -0.65 -7.31 21.36
N GLN A 81 0.40 -7.71 22.08
CA GLN A 81 0.31 -8.68 23.18
C GLN A 81 -0.69 -8.31 24.27
N PRO A 82 -0.74 -7.04 24.77
CA PRO A 82 -1.68 -6.66 25.82
C PRO A 82 -3.15 -6.82 25.37
N TRP A 83 -3.45 -6.55 24.08
CA TRP A 83 -4.80 -6.71 23.53
C TRP A 83 -5.21 -8.16 23.40
N VAL A 84 -4.30 -9.03 22.97
CA VAL A 84 -4.57 -10.48 22.91
C VAL A 84 -4.82 -11.03 24.31
N ALA A 85 -3.96 -10.71 25.29
CA ALA A 85 -4.15 -11.12 26.68
C ALA A 85 -5.49 -10.61 27.26
N ARG A 86 -5.80 -9.33 27.06
CA ARG A 86 -7.05 -8.71 27.52
C ARG A 86 -8.29 -9.35 26.88
N SER A 87 -8.20 -9.75 25.61
CA SER A 87 -9.32 -10.37 24.89
C SER A 87 -9.77 -11.70 25.49
N ARG A 88 -8.87 -12.40 26.17
CA ARG A 88 -9.09 -13.72 26.81
C ARG A 88 -9.44 -13.63 28.29
N GLY A 89 -9.05 -12.55 28.96
CA GLY A 89 -9.19 -12.38 30.42
C GLY A 89 -10.50 -11.78 30.91
N GLY A 90 -11.47 -11.47 30.03
CA GLY A 90 -12.76 -10.90 30.40
C GLY A 90 -13.79 -11.92 30.88
N ARG A 91 -14.88 -11.43 31.54
CA ARG A 91 -16.03 -12.28 31.90
C ARG A 91 -16.66 -12.95 30.66
N VAL A 92 -16.56 -12.31 29.51
CA VAL A 92 -17.01 -12.83 28.20
C VAL A 92 -15.79 -12.82 27.29
N ARG A 93 -15.48 -13.95 26.69
CA ARG A 93 -14.41 -14.09 25.71
C ARG A 93 -14.77 -13.30 24.45
N ASN A 94 -13.83 -12.48 24.00
CA ASN A 94 -13.93 -11.71 22.78
C ASN A 94 -12.57 -11.79 22.07
N GLU A 95 -12.24 -12.97 21.58
CA GLU A 95 -10.90 -13.23 21.04
C GLU A 95 -10.57 -12.39 19.81
N VAL A 96 -9.28 -12.17 19.64
CA VAL A 96 -8.72 -11.55 18.43
C VAL A 96 -8.64 -12.63 17.36
N GLY A 97 -9.39 -12.47 16.28
CA GLY A 97 -9.36 -13.39 15.15
C GLY A 97 -8.30 -13.04 14.11
N VAL A 98 -8.02 -11.72 13.94
CA VAL A 98 -7.10 -11.24 12.90
C VAL A 98 -6.24 -10.10 13.40
N ILE A 99 -4.98 -10.08 12.96
CA ILE A 99 -4.13 -8.89 12.93
C ILE A 99 -3.96 -8.50 11.46
N ALA A 100 -4.41 -7.30 11.09
CA ALA A 100 -4.28 -6.77 9.74
C ALA A 100 -3.27 -5.62 9.73
N ILE A 101 -2.25 -5.74 8.89
CA ILE A 101 -1.14 -4.80 8.80
C ILE A 101 -1.05 -4.25 7.38
N GLU A 102 -0.95 -2.92 7.26
CA GLU A 102 -0.63 -2.24 6.01
C GLU A 102 0.87 -1.96 5.93
N THR A 103 1.50 -2.27 4.81
CA THR A 103 2.85 -1.81 4.48
C THR A 103 3.07 -1.75 2.97
N PRO A 104 3.59 -0.60 2.44
CA PRO A 104 3.86 0.66 3.11
C PRO A 104 2.57 1.41 3.49
N VAL A 105 2.60 2.16 4.58
CA VAL A 105 1.42 2.82 5.16
C VAL A 105 1.14 4.15 4.45
N ARG A 106 0.00 4.26 3.76
CA ARG A 106 -0.36 5.45 2.98
C ARG A 106 -0.41 6.72 3.82
N ARG A 107 -1.05 6.68 4.98
CA ARG A 107 -1.22 7.82 5.89
C ARG A 107 0.06 8.22 6.62
N ARG A 108 1.13 7.40 6.50
CA ARG A 108 2.48 7.70 6.98
C ARG A 108 3.46 7.90 5.82
N ASP A 109 3.00 8.59 4.78
CA ASP A 109 3.80 8.97 3.60
C ASP A 109 4.51 7.79 2.92
N HIS A 110 3.85 6.64 2.87
CA HIS A 110 4.37 5.39 2.33
C HIS A 110 5.59 4.84 3.11
N ALA A 111 5.68 5.15 4.41
CA ALA A 111 6.66 4.54 5.28
C ALA A 111 6.43 3.03 5.38
N MET A 112 7.52 2.27 5.39
CA MET A 112 7.51 0.82 5.56
C MET A 112 7.37 0.46 7.04
N ALA A 113 6.63 -0.59 7.34
CA ALA A 113 6.68 -1.20 8.65
C ALA A 113 8.01 -1.93 8.85
N ASP A 114 8.55 -1.91 10.07
CA ASP A 114 9.77 -2.64 10.42
C ASP A 114 9.58 -4.14 10.18
N PHE A 115 10.44 -4.73 9.36
CA PHE A 115 10.33 -6.13 8.97
C PHE A 115 10.54 -7.09 10.14
N GLY A 116 11.43 -6.75 11.07
CA GLY A 116 11.67 -7.57 12.27
C GLY A 116 10.44 -7.59 13.20
N GLU A 117 9.69 -6.47 13.28
CA GLU A 117 8.40 -6.48 13.99
C GLU A 117 7.36 -7.32 13.26
N LEU A 118 7.31 -7.29 11.92
CA LEU A 118 6.43 -8.18 11.16
C LEU A 118 6.73 -9.65 11.43
N GLU A 119 8.02 -10.03 11.47
CA GLU A 119 8.44 -11.41 11.84
C GLU A 119 8.02 -11.78 13.25
N ARG A 120 8.26 -10.90 14.24
CA ARG A 120 7.87 -11.15 15.64
C ARG A 120 6.35 -11.29 15.81
N ILE A 121 5.58 -10.42 15.18
CA ILE A 121 4.11 -10.50 15.19
C ILE A 121 3.64 -11.77 14.50
N SER A 122 4.25 -12.15 13.37
CA SER A 122 3.90 -13.36 12.63
C SER A 122 4.14 -14.64 13.47
N ALA A 123 5.29 -14.74 14.12
CA ALA A 123 5.59 -15.87 15.01
C ALA A 123 4.58 -15.94 16.16
N TYR A 124 4.37 -14.83 16.86
CA TYR A 124 3.41 -14.74 17.95
C TYR A 124 1.98 -15.09 17.54
N ALA A 125 1.52 -14.55 16.42
CA ALA A 125 0.16 -14.80 15.93
C ALA A 125 -0.07 -16.30 15.65
N ARG A 126 0.92 -16.98 15.03
CA ARG A 126 0.88 -18.43 14.80
C ARG A 126 0.80 -19.23 16.11
N GLU A 127 1.59 -18.88 17.12
CA GLU A 127 1.54 -19.50 18.45
C GLU A 127 0.18 -19.31 19.12
N GLN A 128 -0.44 -18.14 18.90
CA GLN A 128 -1.73 -17.80 19.49
C GLN A 128 -2.94 -18.28 18.67
N GLY A 129 -2.74 -18.87 17.48
CA GLY A 129 -3.82 -19.26 16.58
C GLY A 129 -4.55 -18.09 15.91
N ILE A 130 -3.95 -16.88 15.91
CA ILE A 130 -4.49 -15.66 15.32
C ILE A 130 -4.08 -15.60 13.86
N ARG A 131 -4.99 -15.19 12.98
CA ARG A 131 -4.75 -15.05 11.56
C ARG A 131 -4.15 -13.69 11.20
N LEU A 132 -3.40 -13.64 10.10
CA LEU A 132 -2.68 -12.45 9.64
C LEU A 132 -3.10 -12.06 8.23
N HIS A 133 -3.44 -10.78 8.06
CA HIS A 133 -3.73 -10.17 6.77
C HIS A 133 -2.75 -9.05 6.45
N LEU A 134 -2.19 -9.06 5.24
CA LEU A 134 -1.35 -7.97 4.71
C LEU A 134 -2.16 -7.11 3.73
N ASP A 135 -2.39 -5.85 4.10
CA ASP A 135 -2.70 -4.82 3.10
C ASP A 135 -1.39 -4.40 2.43
N GLY A 136 -1.09 -5.08 1.35
CA GLY A 136 0.07 -4.84 0.50
C GLY A 136 -0.27 -3.99 -0.73
N ALA A 137 -1.17 -3.01 -0.62
CA ALA A 137 -1.63 -2.22 -1.76
C ALA A 137 -0.50 -1.64 -2.63
N ARG A 138 0.68 -1.41 -2.04
CA ARG A 138 1.90 -0.95 -2.72
C ARG A 138 3.11 -1.86 -2.44
N LEU A 139 2.88 -3.11 -2.12
CA LEU A 139 3.90 -4.07 -1.67
C LEU A 139 5.08 -4.17 -2.64
N PHE A 140 4.81 -4.16 -3.95
CA PHE A 140 5.83 -4.26 -4.99
C PHE A 140 6.79 -3.07 -5.07
N THR A 141 6.55 -2.00 -4.32
CA THR A 141 7.53 -0.91 -4.19
C THR A 141 8.59 -1.19 -3.13
N LEU A 142 8.37 -2.13 -2.21
CA LEU A 142 9.24 -2.36 -1.07
C LEU A 142 10.60 -3.01 -1.40
N PRO A 143 10.72 -3.96 -2.36
CA PRO A 143 11.98 -4.63 -2.63
C PRO A 143 13.16 -3.69 -2.88
N LEU A 144 12.93 -2.62 -3.65
CA LEU A 144 13.97 -1.64 -3.97
C LEU A 144 14.53 -0.93 -2.71
N HIS A 145 13.72 -0.74 -1.68
CA HIS A 145 14.08 0.04 -0.48
C HIS A 145 14.53 -0.84 0.68
N SER A 146 13.94 -2.02 0.80
CA SER A 146 14.23 -2.95 1.91
C SER A 146 15.27 -4.02 1.58
N GLY A 147 15.55 -4.23 0.28
CA GLY A 147 16.37 -5.35 -0.20
C GLY A 147 15.72 -6.73 -0.02
N ARG A 148 14.43 -6.78 0.33
CA ARG A 148 13.69 -8.03 0.57
C ARG A 148 12.68 -8.28 -0.55
N PRO A 149 12.58 -9.50 -1.09
CA PRO A 149 11.60 -9.80 -2.12
C PRO A 149 10.16 -9.74 -1.58
N VAL A 150 9.20 -9.50 -2.46
CA VAL A 150 7.77 -9.49 -2.15
C VAL A 150 7.33 -10.76 -1.43
N THR A 151 7.87 -11.91 -1.85
CA THR A 151 7.57 -13.23 -1.26
C THR A 151 7.98 -13.33 0.21
N ALA A 152 9.05 -12.63 0.64
CA ALA A 152 9.46 -12.62 2.04
C ALA A 152 8.40 -11.95 2.93
N TYR A 153 7.82 -10.85 2.47
CA TYR A 153 6.69 -10.21 3.17
C TYR A 153 5.45 -11.10 3.15
N ALA A 154 5.08 -11.59 1.96
CA ALA A 154 3.89 -12.42 1.79
C ALA A 154 3.91 -13.68 2.66
N ALA A 155 5.08 -14.31 2.85
CA ALA A 155 5.24 -15.53 3.65
C ALA A 155 4.86 -15.35 5.13
N LEU A 156 4.89 -14.13 5.65
CA LEU A 156 4.56 -13.84 7.04
C LEU A 156 3.05 -13.84 7.31
N PHE A 157 2.19 -13.77 6.28
CA PHE A 157 0.75 -13.55 6.38
C PHE A 157 -0.07 -14.70 5.78
N ASP A 158 -1.25 -14.96 6.33
CA ASP A 158 -2.21 -15.95 5.78
C ASP A 158 -2.83 -15.45 4.47
N SER A 159 -3.06 -14.15 4.35
CA SER A 159 -3.57 -13.53 3.13
C SER A 159 -2.88 -12.20 2.81
N VAL A 160 -2.81 -11.89 1.53
CA VAL A 160 -2.16 -10.67 1.00
C VAL A 160 -3.09 -10.02 -0.03
N TYR A 161 -3.32 -8.74 0.12
CA TYR A 161 -3.97 -7.89 -0.88
C TYR A 161 -2.93 -7.05 -1.63
N VAL A 162 -3.08 -6.94 -2.96
CA VAL A 162 -2.28 -6.07 -3.83
C VAL A 162 -3.20 -5.25 -4.73
N SER A 163 -2.88 -3.95 -4.88
CA SER A 163 -3.64 -3.06 -5.77
C SER A 163 -3.10 -3.08 -7.20
N LEU A 164 -3.96 -3.33 -8.17
CA LEU A 164 -3.56 -3.41 -9.57
C LEU A 164 -3.42 -2.02 -10.24
N TRP A 165 -4.19 -1.02 -9.81
CA TRP A 165 -4.15 0.30 -10.41
C TRP A 165 -3.04 1.21 -9.86
N LYS A 166 -2.52 0.92 -8.65
CA LYS A 166 -1.47 1.76 -8.04
C LYS A 166 -0.09 1.51 -8.65
N ASN A 167 0.17 0.28 -9.10
CA ASN A 167 1.50 -0.13 -9.56
C ASN A 167 1.52 -0.63 -11.01
N PHE A 168 0.47 -1.32 -11.47
CA PHE A 168 0.50 -2.10 -12.71
C PHE A 168 -0.35 -1.48 -13.83
N ASN A 169 -0.58 -0.17 -13.82
CA ASN A 169 -1.39 0.58 -14.80
C ASN A 169 -2.82 0.05 -14.99
N GLY A 170 -3.33 -0.77 -14.08
CA GLY A 170 -4.71 -1.21 -14.13
C GLY A 170 -5.67 -0.02 -14.01
N ALA A 171 -6.77 -0.02 -14.75
CA ALA A 171 -7.85 0.97 -14.61
C ALA A 171 -8.60 0.82 -13.28
N GLY A 172 -8.42 -0.29 -12.59
CA GLY A 172 -8.99 -0.65 -11.30
C GLY A 172 -8.55 -2.05 -10.91
N GLY A 173 -9.15 -2.60 -9.87
CA GLY A 173 -8.93 -3.97 -9.46
C GLY A 173 -7.86 -4.19 -8.40
N ALA A 174 -7.90 -5.37 -7.87
CA ALA A 174 -7.06 -5.87 -6.79
C ALA A 174 -6.86 -7.39 -6.94
N ILE A 175 -5.79 -7.88 -6.36
CA ILE A 175 -5.58 -9.31 -6.11
C ILE A 175 -5.66 -9.56 -4.61
N LEU A 176 -6.37 -10.62 -4.24
CA LEU A 176 -6.36 -11.20 -2.90
C LEU A 176 -5.79 -12.62 -3.01
N ALA A 177 -4.68 -12.87 -2.35
CA ALA A 177 -3.95 -14.14 -2.41
C ALA A 177 -3.84 -14.80 -1.02
N GLY A 178 -3.74 -16.12 -1.01
CA GLY A 178 -3.62 -16.92 0.20
C GLY A 178 -3.57 -18.41 -0.09
N SER A 179 -3.93 -19.26 0.88
CA SER A 179 -4.08 -20.68 0.66
C SER A 179 -5.29 -20.99 -0.24
N GLU A 180 -5.31 -22.15 -0.87
CA GLU A 180 -6.48 -22.62 -1.64
C GLU A 180 -7.75 -22.62 -0.78
N ALA A 181 -7.67 -23.15 0.44
CA ALA A 181 -8.79 -23.19 1.38
C ALA A 181 -9.28 -21.78 1.81
N PHE A 182 -8.38 -20.78 1.81
CA PHE A 182 -8.76 -19.39 2.05
C PHE A 182 -9.52 -18.80 0.86
N ILE A 183 -9.05 -19.02 -0.36
CA ILE A 183 -9.65 -18.50 -1.59
C ILE A 183 -10.97 -19.22 -1.93
N ASP A 184 -11.07 -20.50 -1.59
CA ASP A 184 -12.28 -21.27 -1.83
C ASP A 184 -13.51 -20.65 -1.16
N GLY A 185 -14.61 -20.55 -1.90
CA GLY A 185 -15.86 -19.91 -1.45
C GLY A 185 -15.86 -18.38 -1.43
N LEU A 186 -14.72 -17.70 -1.60
CA LEU A 186 -14.69 -16.23 -1.67
C LEU A 186 -15.39 -15.67 -2.91
N PHE A 187 -15.50 -16.45 -3.98
CA PHE A 187 -16.25 -16.06 -5.18
C PHE A 187 -17.71 -15.66 -4.84
N HIS A 188 -18.40 -16.47 -4.04
CA HIS A 188 -19.77 -16.18 -3.62
C HIS A 188 -19.83 -14.97 -2.70
N GLN A 189 -18.89 -14.83 -1.76
CA GLN A 189 -18.81 -13.66 -0.89
C GLN A 189 -18.54 -12.38 -1.68
N ARG A 190 -17.62 -12.41 -2.66
CA ARG A 190 -17.38 -11.30 -3.58
C ARG A 190 -18.66 -10.84 -4.30
N ARG A 191 -19.47 -11.79 -4.80
CA ARG A 191 -20.75 -11.50 -5.45
C ARG A 191 -21.76 -10.90 -4.47
N MET A 192 -21.84 -11.44 -3.26
CA MET A 192 -22.76 -10.96 -2.21
C MET A 192 -22.50 -9.50 -1.86
N PHE A 193 -21.24 -9.05 -1.88
CA PHE A 193 -20.86 -7.66 -1.66
C PHE A 193 -20.81 -6.79 -2.94
N GLY A 194 -21.46 -7.23 -4.02
CA GLY A 194 -21.56 -6.45 -5.27
C GLY A 194 -20.29 -6.47 -6.11
N GLY A 195 -19.30 -7.30 -5.79
CA GLY A 195 -18.01 -7.38 -6.50
C GLY A 195 -18.01 -8.30 -7.73
N ALA A 196 -19.16 -8.62 -8.29
CA ALA A 196 -19.23 -9.37 -9.55
C ALA A 196 -19.06 -8.41 -10.74
N LEU A 197 -18.11 -8.72 -11.64
CA LEU A 197 -17.96 -8.03 -12.90
C LEU A 197 -18.35 -8.99 -14.04
N PRO A 198 -19.30 -8.63 -14.93
CA PRO A 198 -19.62 -9.41 -16.11
C PRO A 198 -18.42 -9.60 -17.03
N SER A 199 -17.56 -8.59 -17.11
CA SER A 199 -16.32 -8.61 -17.90
C SER A 199 -15.25 -7.81 -17.22
N ALA A 200 -14.08 -8.41 -17.00
CA ALA A 200 -12.90 -7.77 -16.40
C ALA A 200 -11.67 -7.78 -17.35
N TRP A 201 -11.83 -8.29 -18.59
CA TRP A 201 -10.69 -8.51 -19.47
C TRP A 201 -9.89 -7.24 -19.81
N PRO A 202 -10.49 -6.02 -19.97
CA PRO A 202 -9.68 -4.84 -20.28
C PRO A 202 -8.74 -4.47 -19.15
N GLN A 203 -9.21 -4.56 -17.89
CA GLN A 203 -8.39 -4.30 -16.70
C GLN A 203 -7.29 -5.34 -16.55
N VAL A 204 -7.62 -6.61 -16.80
CA VAL A 204 -6.68 -7.75 -16.70
C VAL A 204 -5.57 -7.62 -17.75
N ALA A 205 -5.91 -7.38 -19.01
CA ALA A 205 -4.95 -7.28 -20.11
C ALA A 205 -3.92 -6.14 -19.88
N LEU A 206 -4.36 -5.00 -19.36
CA LEU A 206 -3.46 -3.90 -19.02
C LEU A 206 -2.45 -4.33 -17.95
N VAL A 207 -2.94 -4.96 -16.87
CA VAL A 207 -2.08 -5.39 -15.76
C VAL A 207 -1.08 -6.45 -16.20
N GLU A 208 -1.49 -7.44 -17.00
CA GLU A 208 -0.60 -8.49 -17.52
C GLU A 208 0.56 -7.89 -18.31
N ALA A 209 0.32 -6.84 -19.10
CA ALA A 209 1.35 -6.18 -19.90
C ALA A 209 2.42 -5.46 -19.05
N TYR A 210 2.11 -5.11 -17.79
CA TYR A 210 2.99 -4.33 -16.94
C TYR A 210 3.51 -5.09 -15.70
N ALA A 211 2.84 -6.15 -15.27
CA ALA A 211 3.14 -6.82 -13.99
C ALA A 211 4.59 -7.33 -13.92
N ASN A 212 5.05 -8.06 -14.93
CA ASN A 212 6.38 -8.69 -14.94
C ASN A 212 7.55 -7.70 -15.05
N ARG A 213 7.30 -6.46 -15.46
CA ARG A 213 8.34 -5.43 -15.64
C ARG A 213 8.26 -4.31 -14.61
N PHE A 214 7.31 -4.38 -13.69
CA PHE A 214 7.07 -3.29 -12.74
C PHE A 214 8.30 -2.97 -11.90
N GLU A 215 8.98 -3.96 -11.35
CA GLU A 215 10.14 -3.74 -10.47
C GLU A 215 11.28 -3.04 -11.21
N ASP A 216 11.56 -3.45 -12.45
CA ASP A 216 12.58 -2.81 -13.31
C ASP A 216 12.19 -1.38 -13.69
N ASP A 217 10.96 -1.16 -14.12
CA ASP A 217 10.45 0.17 -14.47
C ASP A 217 10.45 1.10 -13.23
N TYR A 218 10.12 0.58 -12.07
CA TYR A 218 10.14 1.32 -10.81
C TYR A 218 11.57 1.67 -10.37
N ALA A 219 12.51 0.75 -10.49
CA ALA A 219 13.93 1.02 -10.21
C ALA A 219 14.51 2.07 -11.17
N ARG A 220 14.13 2.02 -12.46
CA ARG A 220 14.50 3.05 -13.45
C ARG A 220 13.90 4.41 -13.08
N ALA A 221 12.63 4.46 -12.66
CA ALA A 221 11.97 5.68 -12.24
C ALA A 221 12.66 6.30 -11.01
N TRP A 222 13.14 5.49 -10.07
CA TRP A 222 13.94 5.98 -8.94
C TRP A 222 15.28 6.56 -9.34
N ARG A 223 16.03 5.92 -10.26
CA ARG A 223 17.26 6.50 -10.79
C ARG A 223 17.00 7.86 -11.47
N ALA A 224 15.93 7.95 -12.27
CA ALA A 224 15.54 9.22 -12.88
C ALA A 224 15.12 10.28 -11.83
N ALA A 225 14.49 9.87 -10.74
CA ALA A 225 14.16 10.76 -9.62
C ALA A 225 15.42 11.27 -8.91
N ASP A 226 16.42 10.42 -8.72
CA ASP A 226 17.70 10.80 -8.11
C ASP A 226 18.46 11.83 -8.97
N GLU A 227 18.54 11.61 -10.28
CA GLU A 227 19.11 12.55 -11.22
C GLU A 227 18.35 13.88 -11.26
N LEU A 228 17.00 13.83 -11.26
CA LEU A 228 16.14 15.01 -11.19
C LEU A 228 16.43 15.82 -9.92
N VAL A 229 16.48 15.16 -8.76
CA VAL A 229 16.77 15.80 -7.47
C VAL A 229 18.16 16.45 -7.52
N GLY A 230 19.18 15.76 -8.06
CA GLY A 230 20.52 16.32 -8.22
C GLY A 230 20.54 17.63 -9.04
N HIS A 231 19.81 17.67 -10.17
CA HIS A 231 19.66 18.88 -10.97
C HIS A 231 18.94 20.01 -10.24
N LEU A 232 17.89 19.67 -9.50
CA LEU A 232 17.09 20.66 -8.77
C LEU A 232 17.88 21.25 -7.59
N GLU A 233 18.57 20.43 -6.82
CA GLU A 233 19.39 20.88 -5.67
C GLU A 233 20.60 21.68 -6.11
N ALA A 234 21.23 21.34 -7.24
CA ALA A 234 22.35 22.11 -7.81
C ALA A 234 21.96 23.57 -8.15
N SER A 235 20.67 23.85 -8.37
CA SER A 235 20.18 25.22 -8.57
C SER A 235 20.13 26.06 -7.30
N GLY A 236 20.21 25.43 -6.12
CA GLY A 236 20.01 26.10 -4.82
C GLY A 236 18.56 26.53 -4.53
N ARG A 237 17.63 26.27 -5.46
CA ARG A 237 16.22 26.71 -5.36
C ARG A 237 15.29 25.63 -4.80
N PHE A 238 15.70 24.36 -4.89
CA PHE A 238 14.95 23.20 -4.38
C PHE A 238 15.78 22.40 -3.40
N ARG A 239 15.10 21.73 -2.49
CA ARG A 239 15.69 20.76 -1.56
C ARG A 239 14.80 19.53 -1.46
N ALA A 240 15.38 18.33 -1.56
CA ALA A 240 14.70 17.07 -1.38
C ALA A 240 14.84 16.56 0.06
N ARG A 241 13.78 15.99 0.59
CA ARG A 241 13.76 15.28 1.89
C ARG A 241 13.17 13.89 1.70
N ARG A 242 13.88 12.88 2.18
CA ARG A 242 13.44 11.48 2.20
C ARG A 242 13.16 11.03 3.62
N LEU A 243 12.21 10.11 3.78
CA LEU A 243 11.98 9.44 5.06
C LEU A 243 12.98 8.30 5.22
N PRO A 244 13.53 8.05 6.42
CA PRO A 244 14.46 6.94 6.65
C PRO A 244 13.87 5.57 6.34
N ASP A 245 12.60 5.38 6.66
CA ASP A 245 11.79 4.18 6.41
C ASP A 245 10.83 4.35 5.21
N GLY A 246 11.08 5.37 4.36
CA GLY A 246 10.26 5.69 3.20
C GLY A 246 10.39 4.67 2.08
N SER A 247 9.37 4.62 1.24
CA SER A 247 9.38 3.81 0.02
C SER A 247 9.14 4.67 -1.23
N SER A 248 7.95 4.73 -1.76
CA SER A 248 7.65 5.34 -3.06
C SER A 248 7.49 6.87 -3.04
N ARG A 249 7.84 7.57 -1.96
CA ARG A 249 7.62 9.01 -1.82
C ARG A 249 8.86 9.72 -1.27
N PHE A 250 9.10 10.93 -1.78
CA PHE A 250 9.97 11.93 -1.19
C PHE A 250 9.29 13.30 -1.22
N PHE A 251 9.88 14.31 -0.59
CA PHE A 251 9.34 15.65 -0.51
C PHE A 251 10.29 16.65 -1.15
N LEU A 252 9.73 17.63 -1.87
CA LEU A 252 10.47 18.76 -2.41
C LEU A 252 10.00 20.05 -1.75
N SER A 253 10.92 20.82 -1.20
CA SER A 253 10.71 22.21 -0.83
C SER A 253 11.30 23.14 -1.88
N VAL A 254 10.72 24.34 -2.02
CA VAL A 254 11.15 25.39 -2.94
C VAL A 254 11.43 26.68 -2.18
N ALA A 255 12.47 27.39 -2.57
CA ALA A 255 12.86 28.66 -1.94
C ALA A 255 12.50 29.87 -2.81
N GLY A 256 12.01 30.94 -2.16
CA GLY A 256 11.81 32.25 -2.77
C GLY A 256 10.56 32.41 -3.64
N VAL A 257 9.70 31.39 -3.75
CA VAL A 257 8.40 31.44 -4.47
C VAL A 257 7.38 30.67 -3.65
N ALA A 258 6.13 31.14 -3.62
CA ALA A 258 5.03 30.42 -3.00
C ALA A 258 4.82 29.05 -3.65
N PRO A 259 4.77 27.95 -2.91
CA PRO A 259 4.67 26.61 -3.48
C PRO A 259 3.44 26.43 -4.39
N GLU A 260 2.30 27.02 -4.01
CA GLU A 260 1.05 26.96 -4.78
C GLU A 260 1.23 27.55 -6.18
N LEU A 261 1.93 28.67 -6.27
CA LEU A 261 2.23 29.33 -7.54
C LEU A 261 3.16 28.48 -8.40
N VAL A 262 4.12 27.80 -7.80
CA VAL A 262 4.99 26.82 -8.50
C VAL A 262 4.16 25.67 -9.06
N ALA A 263 3.23 25.12 -8.29
CA ALA A 263 2.35 24.05 -8.76
C ALA A 263 1.49 24.47 -9.96
N GLU A 264 0.92 25.68 -9.92
CA GLU A 264 0.12 26.22 -11.02
C GLU A 264 0.96 26.43 -12.29
N ARG A 265 2.12 27.07 -12.17
CA ARG A 265 3.02 27.34 -13.30
C ARG A 265 3.61 26.05 -13.89
N ALA A 266 3.97 25.08 -13.05
CA ALA A 266 4.43 23.75 -13.48
C ALA A 266 3.35 23.02 -14.29
N ARG A 267 2.08 23.15 -13.90
CA ARG A 267 0.95 22.58 -14.65
C ARG A 267 0.85 23.18 -16.06
N GLY A 268 1.03 24.49 -16.21
CA GLY A 268 1.12 25.16 -17.51
C GLY A 268 2.26 24.65 -18.39
N ARG A 269 3.29 24.07 -17.81
CA ARG A 269 4.45 23.44 -18.49
C ARG A 269 4.34 21.93 -18.65
N GLY A 270 3.15 21.36 -18.38
CA GLY A 270 2.86 19.93 -18.51
C GLY A 270 3.38 19.06 -17.36
N ILE A 271 3.68 19.66 -16.21
CA ILE A 271 4.09 18.95 -14.99
C ILE A 271 3.01 19.07 -13.94
N VAL A 272 2.45 17.95 -13.51
CA VAL A 272 1.46 17.90 -12.43
C VAL A 272 2.17 17.54 -11.13
N LEU A 273 2.43 18.53 -10.30
CA LEU A 273 2.83 18.33 -8.91
C LEU A 273 1.58 18.07 -8.06
N ALA A 274 1.74 17.26 -7.02
CA ALA A 274 0.72 17.19 -5.96
C ALA A 274 0.64 18.56 -5.27
N TRP A 275 -0.53 18.86 -4.66
CA TRP A 275 -0.67 20.11 -3.91
C TRP A 275 0.31 20.12 -2.72
N PRO A 276 0.94 21.25 -2.41
CA PRO A 276 1.89 21.34 -1.32
C PRO A 276 1.20 21.07 0.03
N HIS A 277 1.93 20.49 0.97
CA HIS A 277 1.42 20.24 2.30
C HIS A 277 1.14 21.58 3.02
N PRO A 278 -0.04 21.79 3.61
CA PRO A 278 -0.45 23.09 4.13
C PRO A 278 0.48 23.64 5.22
N ASP A 279 1.04 22.76 6.07
CA ASP A 279 1.87 23.17 7.21
C ASP A 279 3.35 23.38 6.84
N THR A 280 3.86 22.66 5.82
CA THR A 280 5.30 22.65 5.49
C THR A 280 5.62 23.29 4.15
N GLY A 281 4.62 23.48 3.28
CA GLY A 281 4.81 23.91 1.88
C GLY A 281 5.55 22.91 0.99
N GLU A 282 5.85 21.70 1.51
CA GLU A 282 6.55 20.67 0.74
C GLU A 282 5.61 19.97 -0.25
N PHE A 283 6.12 19.69 -1.45
CA PHE A 283 5.43 18.86 -2.43
C PHE A 283 5.70 17.39 -2.16
N PRO A 284 4.67 16.57 -1.89
CA PRO A 284 4.84 15.11 -1.83
C PRO A 284 4.98 14.57 -3.25
N VAL A 285 6.14 14.09 -3.60
CA VAL A 285 6.44 13.50 -4.92
C VAL A 285 6.39 11.98 -4.81
N GLN A 286 5.44 11.38 -5.53
CA GLN A 286 5.37 9.93 -5.63
C GLN A 286 6.12 9.44 -6.86
N VAL A 287 7.18 8.65 -6.66
CA VAL A 287 7.96 8.07 -7.74
C VAL A 287 7.15 6.96 -8.43
N ASN A 288 7.05 7.09 -9.74
CA ASN A 288 6.39 6.12 -10.61
C ASN A 288 6.93 6.25 -12.05
N PRO A 289 6.64 5.30 -12.95
CA PRO A 289 7.19 5.29 -14.31
C PRO A 289 6.85 6.51 -15.17
N THR A 290 5.96 7.42 -14.75
CA THR A 290 5.72 8.67 -15.50
C THR A 290 6.94 9.60 -15.50
N LEU A 291 7.85 9.47 -14.52
CA LEU A 291 9.13 10.17 -14.50
C LEU A 291 10.04 9.81 -15.69
N LEU A 292 9.79 8.68 -16.33
CA LEU A 292 10.55 8.23 -17.51
C LEU A 292 10.08 8.86 -18.83
N ARG A 293 9.02 9.67 -18.80
CA ARG A 293 8.47 10.32 -20.00
C ARG A 293 9.32 11.47 -20.54
N LEU A 294 10.14 12.06 -19.68
CA LEU A 294 11.07 13.14 -20.02
C LEU A 294 12.45 12.81 -19.42
N PRO A 295 13.54 13.24 -20.09
CA PRO A 295 14.86 13.19 -19.46
C PRO A 295 14.88 14.01 -18.16
N PRO A 296 15.56 13.56 -17.08
CA PRO A 296 15.60 14.26 -15.79
C PRO A 296 16.03 15.73 -15.88
N ALA A 297 17.04 16.03 -16.70
CA ALA A 297 17.50 17.41 -16.94
C ALA A 297 16.41 18.28 -17.60
N GLY A 298 15.63 17.70 -18.53
CA GLY A 298 14.51 18.40 -19.17
C GLY A 298 13.36 18.68 -18.22
N LEU A 299 13.07 17.72 -17.33
CA LEU A 299 12.07 17.87 -16.27
C LEU A 299 12.52 18.93 -15.24
N ALA A 300 13.78 18.89 -14.82
CA ALA A 300 14.38 19.88 -13.92
C ALA A 300 14.28 21.30 -14.50
N ARG A 301 14.64 21.48 -15.78
CA ARG A 301 14.54 22.78 -16.44
C ARG A 301 13.10 23.32 -16.39
N ARG A 302 12.10 22.53 -16.76
CA ARG A 302 10.69 22.96 -16.71
C ARG A 302 10.22 23.35 -15.31
N LEU A 303 10.72 22.65 -14.27
CA LEU A 303 10.41 23.00 -12.87
C LEU A 303 11.12 24.30 -12.47
N LEU A 304 12.36 24.51 -12.86
CA LEU A 304 13.08 25.77 -12.63
C LEU A 304 12.42 26.94 -13.36
N ASP A 305 12.05 26.77 -14.62
CA ASP A 305 11.31 27.79 -15.38
C ASP A 305 9.97 28.14 -14.73
N SER A 306 9.41 27.28 -13.89
CA SER A 306 8.18 27.55 -13.13
C SER A 306 8.39 28.52 -11.98
N LEU A 307 9.63 28.85 -11.61
CA LEU A 307 9.96 29.80 -10.55
C LEU A 307 9.88 31.25 -11.04
N ASP A 308 10.20 31.50 -12.31
CA ASP A 308 10.41 32.85 -12.85
C ASP A 308 9.18 33.44 -13.56
N GLY A 309 8.09 32.73 -13.71
CA GLY A 309 6.81 33.24 -14.25
C GLY A 309 6.49 32.74 -15.64
#